data_d2a087d015f04668e5ae2063674eebf3
#
_entry.id   d2a087d015f04668e5ae2063674eebf3
#
_cell.length_a   1.000
_cell.length_b   1.000
_cell.length_c   1.000
_cell.angle_alpha   90.00
_cell.angle_beta   90.00
_cell.angle_gamma   90.00
#
_symmetry.space_group_name_H-M   'P 1'
#
loop_
_entity.id
_entity.type
_entity.pdbx_description
1 polymer ?
#
loop_
_entity_poly.entity_id
_entity_poly.type
_entity_poly.pdbx_seq_one_letter_code
_entity_poly.pdbx_strand_id
1 'polypeptide(L)' 'SNREFKIKYGHISGSWRGRNILRRNAILILGNMKNKENIEFLLKIKKESSSYDKYVNWAIANILE' A
#
# COMPACT_ATOMS: atom_id res chain seq x y z
N SER A 1 8.65 8.03 -7.87
CA SER A 1 9.64 8.20 -6.80
C SER A 1 8.97 8.25 -5.44
N ASN A 2 9.74 8.08 -4.40
CA ASN A 2 9.22 8.17 -3.03
C ASN A 2 8.61 9.54 -2.73
N ARG A 3 9.22 10.57 -3.25
CA ARG A 3 8.75 11.94 -3.05
C ARG A 3 7.37 12.14 -3.68
N GLU A 4 7.21 11.67 -4.90
CA GLU A 4 5.92 11.75 -5.60
C GLU A 4 4.87 10.93 -4.87
N PHE A 5 5.26 9.78 -4.37
CA PHE A 5 4.36 8.94 -3.60
C PHE A 5 3.86 9.67 -2.36
N LYS A 6 4.76 10.28 -1.60
CA LYS A 6 4.38 11.01 -0.39
C LYS A 6 3.46 12.18 -0.69
N ILE A 7 3.71 12.89 -1.78
CA ILE A 7 2.88 14.03 -2.18
C ILE A 7 1.52 13.55 -2.69
N LYS A 8 1.53 12.54 -3.55
CA LYS A 8 0.32 12.06 -4.22
C LYS A 8 -0.58 11.27 -3.29
N TYR A 9 -0.01 10.48 -2.40
CA TYR A 9 -0.77 9.57 -1.54
C TYR A 9 -0.71 9.92 -0.07
N GLY A 10 -0.05 11.01 0.30
CA GLY A 10 0.05 11.41 1.68
C GLY A 10 -1.30 11.64 2.35
N HIS A 11 -2.23 12.26 1.63
CA HIS A 11 -3.58 12.49 2.16
C HIS A 11 -4.36 11.17 2.30
N ILE A 12 -4.07 10.18 1.47
CA ILE A 12 -4.68 8.86 1.58
C ILE A 12 -4.21 8.19 2.87
N SER A 13 -2.94 8.38 3.23
CA SER A 13 -2.41 7.88 4.50
C SER A 13 -3.12 8.52 5.69
N GLY A 14 -3.50 9.79 5.59
CA GLY A 14 -4.26 10.47 6.63
C GLY A 14 -5.64 9.91 6.84
N SER A 15 -6.33 9.58 5.74
CA SER A 15 -7.66 8.95 5.79
C SER A 15 -7.58 7.43 5.93
N TRP A 16 -6.36 6.89 5.94
CA TRP A 16 -6.09 5.46 6.01
C TRP A 16 -6.82 4.77 7.16
N ARG A 17 -6.90 5.42 8.30
CA ARG A 17 -7.48 4.83 9.51
C ARG A 17 -9.00 4.80 9.50
N GLY A 18 -9.63 5.44 8.53
CA GLY A 18 -11.06 5.63 8.54
C GLY A 18 -11.88 4.68 7.69
N ARG A 19 -11.36 4.18 6.56
CA ARG A 19 -12.18 3.42 5.60
C ARG A 19 -11.46 2.25 4.97
N ASN A 20 -12.00 1.06 5.18
CA ASN A 20 -11.43 -0.19 4.67
C ASN A 20 -11.36 -0.22 3.14
N ILE A 21 -12.34 0.34 2.45
CA ILE A 21 -12.35 0.36 0.99
C ILE A 21 -11.17 1.16 0.45
N LEU A 22 -10.89 2.31 1.06
CA LEU A 22 -9.76 3.15 0.65
C LEU A 22 -8.43 2.45 0.90
N ARG A 23 -8.32 1.75 2.02
CA ARG A 23 -7.10 0.99 2.35
C ARG A 23 -6.82 -0.08 1.33
N ARG A 24 -7.84 -0.88 1.02
CA ARG A 24 -7.72 -1.96 0.04
C ARG A 24 -7.33 -1.40 -1.32
N ASN A 25 -8.02 -0.36 -1.76
CA ASN A 25 -7.74 0.26 -3.06
C ASN A 25 -6.33 0.82 -3.12
N ALA A 26 -5.86 1.44 -2.04
CA ALA A 26 -4.50 1.95 -1.97
C ALA A 26 -3.47 0.82 -2.12
N ILE A 27 -3.69 -0.31 -1.47
CA ILE A 27 -2.81 -1.46 -1.57
C ILE A 27 -2.77 -1.98 -3.01
N LEU A 28 -3.92 -2.07 -3.67
CA LEU A 28 -4.00 -2.55 -5.05
C LEU A 28 -3.28 -1.59 -6.01
N ILE A 29 -3.45 -0.30 -5.79
CA ILE A 29 -2.75 0.71 -6.59
C ILE A 29 -1.24 0.57 -6.43
N LEU A 30 -0.76 0.42 -5.19
CA LEU A 30 0.66 0.25 -4.92
C LEU A 30 1.22 -0.99 -5.60
N GLY A 31 0.46 -2.09 -5.58
CA GLY A 31 0.86 -3.31 -6.27
C GLY A 31 0.97 -3.13 -7.77
N ASN A 32 0.06 -2.36 -8.36
CA ASN A 32 0.07 -2.11 -9.80
C ASN A 32 1.17 -1.17 -10.24
N MET A 33 1.66 -0.32 -9.36
CA MET A 33 2.75 0.60 -9.69
C MET A 33 4.09 -0.12 -9.89
N LYS A 34 4.22 -1.31 -9.34
CA LYS A 34 5.44 -2.14 -9.47
C LYS A 34 6.72 -1.40 -9.05
N ASN A 35 6.62 -0.58 -8.03
CA ASN A 35 7.77 0.12 -7.49
C ASN A 35 8.22 -0.58 -6.20
N LYS A 36 9.44 -1.11 -6.23
CA LYS A 36 9.99 -1.88 -5.10
C LYS A 36 10.08 -1.07 -3.82
N GLU A 37 10.19 0.25 -3.92
CA GLU A 37 10.23 1.12 -2.75
C GLU A 37 8.94 1.04 -1.94
N ASN A 38 7.83 0.69 -2.57
CA ASN A 38 6.55 0.57 -1.91
C ASN A 38 6.41 -0.69 -1.06
N ILE A 39 7.30 -1.66 -1.23
CA ILE A 39 7.26 -2.90 -0.45
C ILE A 39 7.41 -2.60 1.04
N GLU A 40 8.30 -1.69 1.39
CA GLU A 40 8.51 -1.31 2.79
C GLU A 40 7.23 -0.75 3.42
N PHE A 41 6.52 0.09 2.68
CA PHE A 41 5.24 0.63 3.12
C PHE A 41 4.19 -0.46 3.27
N LEU A 42 4.14 -1.39 2.33
CA LEU A 42 3.21 -2.52 2.38
C LEU A 42 3.48 -3.42 3.58
N LEU A 43 4.74 -3.63 3.91
CA LEU A 43 5.09 -4.42 5.09
C LEU A 43 4.67 -3.73 6.38
N LYS A 44 4.68 -2.40 6.42
CA LYS A 44 4.17 -1.65 7.57
C LYS A 44 2.67 -1.87 7.73
N ILE A 45 1.93 -1.86 6.63
CA ILE A 45 0.50 -2.13 6.67
C ILE A 45 0.23 -3.52 7.23
N LYS A 46 0.98 -4.50 6.77
CA LYS A 46 0.85 -5.88 7.23
C LYS A 46 1.10 -6.00 8.73
N LYS A 47 2.04 -5.21 9.23
CA LYS A 47 2.37 -5.18 10.65
C LYS A 47 1.26 -4.55 11.49
N GLU A 48 0.60 -3.53 10.96
CA GLU A 48 -0.45 -2.82 11.68
C GLU A 48 -1.76 -3.59 11.72
N SER A 49 -2.06 -4.34 10.67
CA SER A 49 -3.32 -5.05 10.59
C SER A 49 -3.22 -6.28 9.69
N SER A 50 -3.53 -7.44 10.25
CA SER A 50 -3.58 -8.68 9.49
C SER A 50 -4.77 -8.76 8.54
N SER A 51 -5.74 -7.86 8.68
CA SER A 51 -6.95 -7.85 7.85
C SER A 51 -6.64 -7.69 6.37
N TYR A 52 -5.50 -7.10 6.03
CA TYR A 52 -5.12 -6.82 4.66
C TYR A 52 -4.01 -7.72 4.13
N ASP A 53 -3.62 -8.74 4.88
CA ASP A 53 -2.51 -9.62 4.49
C ASP A 53 -2.66 -10.17 3.08
N LYS A 54 -3.86 -10.60 2.73
CA LYS A 54 -4.12 -11.16 1.40
C LYS A 54 -3.80 -10.14 0.29
N TYR A 55 -4.24 -8.92 0.47
CA TYR A 55 -4.00 -7.86 -0.50
C TYR A 55 -2.55 -7.41 -0.52
N VAL A 56 -1.94 -7.31 0.66
CA VAL A 56 -0.53 -6.92 0.78
C VAL A 56 0.36 -7.97 0.13
N ASN A 57 0.09 -9.25 0.39
CA ASN A 57 0.87 -10.34 -0.20
C ASN A 57 0.76 -10.33 -1.72
N TRP A 58 -0.44 -10.12 -2.24
CA TRP A 58 -0.66 -9.99 -3.67
C TRP A 58 0.14 -8.83 -4.25
N ALA A 59 0.07 -7.66 -3.59
CA ALA A 59 0.74 -6.45 -4.06
C ALA A 59 2.26 -6.64 -4.10
N ILE A 60 2.82 -7.22 -3.05
CA ILE A 60 4.26 -7.46 -3.00
C ILE A 60 4.68 -8.45 -4.10
N ALA A 61 3.93 -9.54 -4.25
CA ALA A 61 4.21 -10.51 -5.30
C ALA A 61 4.17 -9.86 -6.68
N ASN A 62 3.18 -9.00 -6.92
CA ASN A 62 3.02 -8.32 -8.19
C ASN A 62 4.17 -7.34 -8.46
N ILE A 63 4.65 -6.66 -7.43
CA ILE A 63 5.80 -5.76 -7.55
C ILE A 63 7.07 -6.54 -7.89
N LEU A 64 7.26 -7.69 -7.27
CA LEU A 64 8.46 -8.52 -7.48
C LEU A 64 8.43 -9.30 -8.78
N GLU A 65 7.29 -9.41 -9.40
CA GLU A 65 7.14 -10.09 -10.68
C GLU A 65 7.83 -9.32 -11.80
#